data_52dc0f6c18b1e6a2f7adaca4b1ca2a9c
#
_entry.id   52dc0f6c18b1e6a2f7adaca4b1ca2a9c
#
_cell.length_a   1.000
_cell.length_b   1.000
_cell.length_c   1.000
_cell.angle_alpha   90.00
_cell.angle_beta   90.00
_cell.angle_gamma   90.00
#
_symmetry.space_group_name_H-M   'P 1'
#
loop_
_entity.id
_entity.type
_entity.pdbx_description
1 polymer ?
#
loop_
_entity_poly.entity_id
_entity_poly.type
_entity_poly.pdbx_seq_one_letter_code
_entity_poly.pdbx_strand_id
1 'polypeptide(L)'
;MLQFFHSSFIFPINKQKLINENLLQQAQAIFTQEFLNVEGIPDGWKESSLLGIADYLNGLAMQKFRPKDDEQGLPVLKIKELRQGACDASSELCSPSIKPEYIVHDGDVIFSWSGSLLVDFWCGGTCGLNQHLFKVTSDTYDKWFYYAWTNHHLQKFVAIAADMATTMGHIKREELSKAVVLIPSQSDYDRIGGLLAPLYDLVIANRIENRKLAALRDELLPQLMSGQLDVSEVDL
;
A
#
# COMPACT_ATOMS: atom_id res chain seq x y z
N MET A 1 -5.54 36.47 -10.97
CA MET A 1 -5.97 35.25 -11.69
C MET A 1 -5.17 34.00 -11.27
N LEU A 2 -3.83 34.02 -11.15
CA LEU A 2 -2.99 32.88 -10.73
C LEU A 2 -3.30 32.30 -9.32
N GLN A 3 -3.74 33.11 -8.36
CA GLN A 3 -4.09 32.64 -7.01
C GLN A 3 -5.39 31.82 -6.96
N PHE A 4 -6.33 32.07 -7.86
CA PHE A 4 -7.60 31.31 -7.93
C PHE A 4 -7.40 29.89 -8.47
N PHE A 5 -6.51 29.70 -9.47
CA PHE A 5 -6.23 28.37 -10.03
C PHE A 5 -5.53 27.45 -9.02
N HIS A 6 -4.63 27.99 -8.20
CA HIS A 6 -3.90 27.16 -7.21
C HIS A 6 -4.83 26.62 -6.10
N SER A 7 -5.82 27.40 -5.69
CA SER A 7 -6.78 27.02 -4.65
C SER A 7 -7.78 25.95 -5.12
N SER A 8 -8.25 26.03 -6.37
CA SER A 8 -9.28 25.12 -6.91
C SER A 8 -8.81 23.68 -7.12
N PHE A 9 -7.50 23.44 -7.32
CA PHE A 9 -6.96 22.08 -7.51
C PHE A 9 -6.38 21.45 -6.25
N ILE A 10 -5.98 22.24 -5.26
CA ILE A 10 -5.49 21.73 -3.96
C ILE A 10 -6.66 21.24 -3.09
N PHE A 11 -7.81 21.88 -3.18
CA PHE A 11 -9.01 21.55 -2.38
C PHE A 11 -9.54 20.13 -2.63
N PRO A 12 -9.66 19.62 -3.89
CA PRO A 12 -10.09 18.25 -4.15
C PRO A 12 -9.12 17.19 -3.63
N ILE A 13 -7.80 17.37 -3.79
CA ILE A 13 -6.77 16.42 -3.36
C ILE A 13 -6.79 16.25 -1.83
N ASN A 14 -6.89 17.35 -1.08
CA ASN A 14 -6.98 17.30 0.37
C ASN A 14 -8.28 16.65 0.84
N LYS A 15 -9.40 16.88 0.14
CA LYS A 15 -10.67 16.25 0.44
C LYS A 15 -10.62 14.73 0.24
N GLN A 16 -10.06 14.26 -0.85
CA GLN A 16 -9.92 12.82 -1.11
C GLN A 16 -8.97 12.13 -0.15
N LYS A 17 -7.90 12.79 0.28
CA LYS A 17 -7.03 12.29 1.34
C LYS A 17 -7.81 12.09 2.64
N LEU A 18 -8.59 13.06 3.04
CA LEU A 18 -9.45 12.98 4.23
C LEU A 18 -10.50 11.87 4.10
N ILE A 19 -11.09 11.69 2.92
CA ILE A 19 -12.02 10.57 2.65
C ILE A 19 -11.31 9.23 2.85
N ASN A 20 -10.13 9.04 2.29
CA ASN A 20 -9.37 7.80 2.43
C ASN A 20 -8.95 7.52 3.88
N GLU A 21 -8.54 8.55 4.63
CA GLU A 21 -8.24 8.43 6.06
C GLU A 21 -9.49 7.99 6.85
N ASN A 22 -10.66 8.56 6.55
CA ASN A 22 -11.92 8.17 7.17
C ASN A 22 -12.32 6.72 6.82
N LEU A 23 -12.17 6.28 5.56
CA LEU A 23 -12.43 4.91 5.15
C LEU A 23 -11.54 3.90 5.90
N LEU A 24 -10.24 4.22 6.05
CA LEU A 24 -9.32 3.38 6.81
C LEU A 24 -9.66 3.34 8.30
N GLN A 25 -10.11 4.45 8.89
CA GLN A 25 -10.58 4.49 10.27
C GLN A 25 -11.86 3.66 10.47
N GLN A 26 -12.81 3.73 9.52
CA GLN A 26 -14.00 2.88 9.54
C GLN A 26 -13.63 1.39 9.46
N ALA A 27 -12.74 1.02 8.53
CA ALA A 27 -12.26 -0.35 8.40
C ALA A 27 -11.57 -0.83 9.69
N GLN A 28 -10.75 0.02 10.33
CA GLN A 28 -10.12 -0.31 11.61
C GLN A 28 -11.14 -0.51 12.74
N ALA A 29 -12.19 0.32 12.80
CA ALA A 29 -13.25 0.19 13.79
C ALA A 29 -14.03 -1.14 13.61
N ILE A 30 -14.38 -1.50 12.37
CA ILE A 30 -15.03 -2.77 12.04
C ILE A 30 -14.11 -3.93 12.42
N PHE A 31 -12.83 -3.89 12.03
CA PHE A 31 -11.86 -4.93 12.38
C PHE A 31 -11.75 -5.12 13.90
N THR A 32 -11.68 -4.02 14.66
CA THR A 32 -11.63 -4.06 16.11
C THR A 32 -12.90 -4.71 16.70
N GLN A 33 -14.07 -4.31 16.20
CA GLN A 33 -15.35 -4.87 16.66
C GLN A 33 -15.47 -6.36 16.35
N GLU A 34 -15.07 -6.81 15.16
CA GLU A 34 -15.31 -8.16 14.70
C GLU A 34 -14.24 -9.16 15.18
N PHE A 35 -12.98 -8.71 15.38
CA PHE A 35 -11.88 -9.62 15.71
C PHE A 35 -11.28 -9.41 17.11
N LEU A 36 -11.29 -8.19 17.64
CA LEU A 36 -10.57 -7.87 18.88
C LEU A 36 -11.49 -7.78 20.09
N ASN A 37 -12.77 -7.53 19.89
CA ASN A 37 -13.76 -7.45 20.97
C ASN A 37 -14.51 -8.78 21.21
N VAL A 38 -13.99 -9.89 20.66
CA VAL A 38 -14.58 -11.21 20.88
C VAL A 38 -14.05 -11.82 22.18
N GLU A 39 -14.92 -12.46 22.96
CA GLU A 39 -14.54 -13.22 24.16
C GLU A 39 -14.13 -14.64 23.76
N GLY A 40 -12.83 -14.94 23.88
CA GLY A 40 -12.29 -16.24 23.47
C GLY A 40 -12.26 -16.45 21.95
N ILE A 41 -12.23 -17.71 21.53
CA ILE A 41 -12.31 -18.09 20.12
C ILE A 41 -13.75 -18.51 19.83
N PRO A 42 -14.49 -17.78 18.96
CA PRO A 42 -15.86 -18.14 18.62
C PRO A 42 -15.98 -19.52 17.96
N ASP A 43 -17.16 -20.11 18.04
CA ASP A 43 -17.43 -21.43 17.44
C ASP A 43 -17.15 -21.42 15.93
N GLY A 44 -16.39 -22.41 15.46
CA GLY A 44 -16.00 -22.54 14.06
C GLY A 44 -14.84 -21.65 13.63
N TRP A 45 -14.33 -20.80 14.52
CA TRP A 45 -13.13 -20.01 14.26
C TRP A 45 -11.86 -20.82 14.59
N LYS A 46 -10.72 -20.42 14.03
CA LYS A 46 -9.42 -21.07 14.22
C LYS A 46 -8.33 -20.05 14.52
N GLU A 47 -7.41 -20.43 15.39
CA GLU A 47 -6.18 -19.69 15.59
C GLU A 47 -5.15 -20.06 14.53
N SER A 48 -4.44 -19.09 14.04
CA SER A 48 -3.35 -19.22 13.07
C SER A 48 -2.29 -18.12 13.32
N SER A 49 -1.44 -17.87 12.32
CA SER A 49 -0.46 -16.79 12.35
C SER A 49 -0.46 -16.02 11.03
N LEU A 50 0.25 -14.90 10.97
CA LEU A 50 0.43 -14.16 9.72
C LEU A 50 1.01 -15.03 8.61
N LEU A 51 2.00 -15.90 8.92
CA LEU A 51 2.54 -16.85 7.94
C LEU A 51 1.58 -18.00 7.59
N GLY A 52 0.56 -18.24 8.42
CA GLY A 52 -0.49 -19.21 8.14
C GLY A 52 -1.59 -18.69 7.22
N ILE A 53 -1.68 -17.38 7.03
CA ILE A 53 -2.71 -16.77 6.17
C ILE A 53 -2.16 -16.09 4.92
N ALA A 54 -0.86 -15.80 4.86
CA ALA A 54 -0.26 -15.11 3.71
C ALA A 54 1.22 -15.44 3.56
N ASP A 55 1.69 -15.29 2.32
CA ASP A 55 3.09 -15.31 1.95
C ASP A 55 3.69 -13.91 2.03
N TYR A 56 4.88 -13.82 2.60
CA TYR A 56 5.66 -12.60 2.72
C TYR A 56 6.92 -12.73 1.87
N LEU A 57 6.81 -12.37 0.59
CA LEU A 57 7.90 -12.42 -0.38
C LEU A 57 8.85 -11.25 -0.13
N ASN A 58 10.09 -11.55 0.29
CA ASN A 58 11.12 -10.53 0.43
C ASN A 58 11.63 -10.07 -0.94
N GLY A 59 11.75 -8.76 -1.13
CA GLY A 59 12.24 -8.21 -2.38
C GLY A 59 13.72 -8.47 -2.65
N LEU A 60 14.23 -7.92 -3.74
CA LEU A 60 15.57 -8.13 -4.24
C LEU A 60 16.53 -6.98 -3.90
N ALA A 61 17.81 -7.28 -3.81
CA ALA A 61 18.90 -6.29 -3.79
C ALA A 61 19.02 -5.64 -5.18
N MET A 62 18.15 -4.65 -5.46
CA MET A 62 17.93 -4.09 -6.80
C MET A 62 19.17 -3.49 -7.44
N GLN A 63 20.21 -3.17 -6.68
CA GLN A 63 21.52 -2.77 -7.21
C GLN A 63 22.17 -3.84 -8.09
N LYS A 64 21.76 -5.13 -7.95
CA LYS A 64 22.24 -6.27 -8.76
C LYS A 64 21.41 -6.46 -10.04
N PHE A 65 20.31 -5.75 -10.19
CA PHE A 65 19.33 -5.89 -11.27
C PHE A 65 19.14 -4.57 -12.00
N ARG A 66 20.24 -3.91 -12.38
CA ARG A 66 20.20 -2.65 -13.13
C ARG A 66 19.65 -2.87 -14.53
N PRO A 67 18.94 -1.88 -15.12
CA PRO A 67 18.53 -1.94 -16.51
C PRO A 67 19.77 -2.09 -17.41
N LYS A 68 19.60 -2.76 -18.52
CA LYS A 68 20.59 -2.76 -19.62
C LYS A 68 20.44 -1.46 -20.44
N ASP A 69 21.43 -1.18 -21.29
CA ASP A 69 21.49 0.09 -22.04
C ASP A 69 20.28 0.33 -22.96
N ASP A 70 19.61 -0.74 -23.41
CA ASP A 70 18.44 -0.73 -24.29
C ASP A 70 17.09 -0.93 -23.55
N GLU A 71 17.13 -1.09 -22.23
CA GLU A 71 15.93 -1.33 -21.41
C GLU A 71 15.38 -0.04 -20.83
N GLN A 72 14.07 0.19 -21.02
CA GLN A 72 13.34 1.15 -20.20
C GLN A 72 13.20 0.57 -18.78
N GLY A 73 13.95 1.11 -17.81
CA GLY A 73 13.97 0.62 -16.44
C GLY A 73 12.62 0.82 -15.73
N LEU A 74 12.34 -0.07 -14.76
CA LEU A 74 11.24 0.10 -13.80
C LEU A 74 11.74 0.85 -12.57
N PRO A 75 10.96 1.79 -12.00
CA PRO A 75 11.28 2.38 -10.71
C PRO A 75 11.40 1.32 -9.62
N VAL A 76 12.30 1.53 -8.67
CA VAL A 76 12.47 0.64 -7.51
C VAL A 76 11.62 1.15 -6.36
N LEU A 77 10.71 0.33 -5.87
CA LEU A 77 9.94 0.58 -4.65
C LEU A 77 10.83 0.32 -3.44
N LYS A 78 11.21 1.37 -2.73
CA LYS A 78 11.86 1.36 -1.43
C LYS A 78 10.95 1.91 -0.35
N ILE A 79 11.43 1.98 0.88
CA ILE A 79 10.68 2.53 2.03
C ILE A 79 10.27 4.00 1.79
N LYS A 80 11.13 4.80 1.14
CA LYS A 80 10.84 6.20 0.79
C LYS A 80 9.61 6.27 -0.13
N GLU A 81 9.64 5.53 -1.24
CA GLU A 81 8.57 5.52 -2.24
C GLU A 81 7.27 4.97 -1.64
N LEU A 82 7.34 3.90 -0.82
CA LEU A 82 6.17 3.36 -0.14
C LEU A 82 5.53 4.40 0.78
N ARG A 83 6.34 5.15 1.54
CA ARG A 83 5.85 6.20 2.46
C ARG A 83 5.24 7.38 1.72
N GLN A 84 5.79 7.78 0.59
CA GLN A 84 5.24 8.89 -0.19
C GLN A 84 4.10 8.45 -1.14
N GLY A 85 3.89 7.14 -1.33
CA GLY A 85 2.83 6.57 -2.17
C GLY A 85 3.09 6.66 -3.68
N ALA A 86 4.29 7.06 -4.09
CA ALA A 86 4.67 7.22 -5.49
C ALA A 86 6.19 7.10 -5.69
N CYS A 87 6.61 6.66 -6.88
CA CYS A 87 7.97 6.85 -7.37
C CYS A 87 8.09 8.22 -8.05
N ASP A 88 9.29 8.79 -8.03
CA ASP A 88 9.62 10.07 -8.65
C ASP A 88 10.89 9.96 -9.52
N ALA A 89 11.30 11.07 -10.15
CA ALA A 89 12.49 11.11 -11.01
C ALA A 89 13.81 10.77 -10.27
N SER A 90 13.82 10.80 -8.94
CA SER A 90 14.98 10.42 -8.11
C SER A 90 14.96 8.93 -7.72
N SER A 91 13.89 8.20 -8.02
CA SER A 91 13.78 6.76 -7.72
C SER A 91 14.78 5.98 -8.58
N GLU A 92 15.50 5.05 -7.96
CA GLU A 92 16.41 4.17 -8.69
C GLU A 92 15.64 3.30 -9.69
N LEU A 93 16.31 2.89 -10.76
CA LEU A 93 15.74 1.99 -11.76
C LEU A 93 16.31 0.58 -11.66
N CYS A 94 15.48 -0.41 -11.92
CA CYS A 94 15.85 -1.82 -12.11
C CYS A 94 15.41 -2.32 -13.49
N SER A 95 15.98 -3.46 -13.91
CA SER A 95 15.59 -4.12 -15.14
C SER A 95 14.13 -4.58 -15.09
N PRO A 96 13.35 -4.39 -16.15
CA PRO A 96 11.99 -4.95 -16.26
C PRO A 96 12.00 -6.48 -16.43
N SER A 97 13.17 -7.08 -16.70
CA SER A 97 13.36 -8.54 -16.89
C SER A 97 13.55 -9.31 -15.58
N ILE A 98 13.32 -8.68 -14.41
CA ILE A 98 13.25 -9.40 -13.13
C ILE A 98 12.05 -10.35 -13.14
N LYS A 99 12.09 -11.39 -12.27
CA LYS A 99 10.97 -12.34 -12.20
C LYS A 99 9.67 -11.63 -11.81
N PRO A 100 8.52 -12.03 -12.40
CA PRO A 100 7.22 -11.36 -12.20
C PRO A 100 6.78 -11.23 -10.74
N GLU A 101 7.14 -12.18 -9.88
CA GLU A 101 6.81 -12.13 -8.45
C GLU A 101 7.40 -10.91 -7.73
N TYR A 102 8.53 -10.35 -8.23
CA TYR A 102 9.19 -9.16 -7.68
C TYR A 102 8.72 -7.86 -8.34
N ILE A 103 7.81 -7.94 -9.30
CA ILE A 103 7.15 -6.77 -9.86
C ILE A 103 5.92 -6.44 -9.00
N VAL A 104 5.83 -5.20 -8.57
CA VAL A 104 4.73 -4.67 -7.77
C VAL A 104 3.79 -3.89 -8.67
N HIS A 105 2.51 -4.06 -8.44
CA HIS A 105 1.42 -3.41 -9.15
C HIS A 105 0.49 -2.66 -8.21
N ASP A 106 -0.35 -1.80 -8.78
CA ASP A 106 -1.39 -1.10 -8.01
C ASP A 106 -2.28 -2.07 -7.25
N GLY A 107 -2.52 -1.78 -5.99
CA GLY A 107 -3.32 -2.60 -5.08
C GLY A 107 -2.56 -3.74 -4.40
N ASP A 108 -1.28 -3.95 -4.68
CA ASP A 108 -0.47 -4.90 -3.91
C ASP A 108 -0.27 -4.43 -2.48
N VAL A 109 -0.33 -5.38 -1.53
CA VAL A 109 -0.02 -5.11 -0.12
C VAL A 109 1.47 -5.19 0.10
N ILE A 110 2.05 -4.10 0.58
CA ILE A 110 3.49 -3.97 0.83
C ILE A 110 3.73 -3.73 2.31
N PHE A 111 4.67 -4.48 2.87
CA PHE A 111 5.08 -4.34 4.26
C PHE A 111 6.57 -4.04 4.35
N SER A 112 6.92 -2.87 4.89
CA SER A 112 8.29 -2.51 5.25
C SER A 112 8.66 -3.15 6.58
N TRP A 113 9.65 -4.06 6.57
CA TRP A 113 10.06 -4.82 7.75
C TRP A 113 11.36 -4.32 8.39
N SER A 114 11.98 -3.28 7.84
CA SER A 114 13.21 -2.69 8.36
C SER A 114 13.16 -1.16 8.32
N GLY A 115 13.91 -0.50 9.19
CA GLY A 115 13.94 0.95 9.31
C GLY A 115 12.59 1.50 9.78
N SER A 116 11.86 2.17 8.90
CA SER A 116 10.50 2.60 9.21
C SER A 116 9.49 1.57 8.78
N LEU A 117 8.96 0.82 9.75
CA LEU A 117 7.93 -0.19 9.50
C LEU A 117 6.62 0.49 9.11
N LEU A 118 6.02 0.01 8.04
CA LEU A 118 4.68 0.40 7.62
C LEU A 118 4.07 -0.68 6.73
N VAL A 119 2.75 -0.79 6.76
CA VAL A 119 1.95 -1.65 5.86
C VAL A 119 1.03 -0.75 5.07
N ASP A 120 1.01 -0.87 3.74
CA ASP A 120 0.09 -0.10 2.92
C ASP A 120 -0.23 -0.81 1.59
N PHE A 121 -1.29 -0.37 0.93
CA PHE A 121 -1.59 -0.70 -0.46
C PHE A 121 -0.73 0.17 -1.36
N TRP A 122 0.06 -0.45 -2.21
CA TRP A 122 0.78 0.30 -3.24
C TRP A 122 -0.18 0.79 -4.33
N CYS A 123 -0.08 2.07 -4.68
CA CYS A 123 -0.91 2.69 -5.73
C CYS A 123 -0.07 3.62 -6.63
N GLY A 124 1.26 3.46 -6.63
CA GLY A 124 2.21 4.29 -7.35
C GLY A 124 2.60 3.77 -8.75
N GLY A 125 1.90 2.74 -9.26
CA GLY A 125 2.20 2.13 -10.56
C GLY A 125 3.16 0.94 -10.48
N THR A 126 3.60 0.47 -11.63
CA THR A 126 4.46 -0.71 -11.72
C THR A 126 5.89 -0.39 -11.29
N CYS A 127 6.47 -1.20 -10.40
CA CYS A 127 7.82 -1.01 -9.88
C CYS A 127 8.47 -2.33 -9.44
N GLY A 128 9.78 -2.32 -9.19
CA GLY A 128 10.52 -3.47 -8.66
C GLY A 128 10.60 -3.45 -7.14
N LEU A 129 10.38 -4.59 -6.49
CA LEU A 129 10.32 -4.75 -5.03
C LEU A 129 11.72 -4.80 -4.41
N ASN A 130 12.08 -3.81 -3.60
CA ASN A 130 13.37 -3.75 -2.90
C ASN A 130 13.45 -4.73 -1.72
N GLN A 131 14.68 -5.19 -1.41
CA GLN A 131 14.98 -6.18 -0.35
C GLN A 131 14.51 -5.82 1.08
N HIS A 132 14.17 -4.56 1.35
CA HIS A 132 13.70 -4.09 2.65
C HIS A 132 12.16 -4.10 2.78
N LEU A 133 11.50 -4.64 1.78
CA LEU A 133 10.04 -4.74 1.70
C LEU A 133 9.61 -6.18 1.47
N PHE A 134 8.46 -6.54 2.02
CA PHE A 134 7.71 -7.72 1.64
C PHE A 134 6.54 -7.33 0.73
N LYS A 135 6.32 -8.11 -0.32
CA LYS A 135 5.04 -8.21 -1.01
C LYS A 135 4.24 -9.29 -0.30
N VAL A 136 3.05 -8.94 0.17
CA VAL A 136 2.19 -9.85 0.93
C VAL A 136 1.08 -10.34 0.02
N THR A 137 0.97 -11.65 -0.14
CA THR A 137 -0.01 -12.32 -1.01
C THR A 137 -0.61 -13.53 -0.32
N SER A 138 -1.74 -14.02 -0.79
CA SER A 138 -2.32 -15.28 -0.35
C SER A 138 -3.10 -15.93 -1.49
N ASP A 139 -2.97 -17.24 -1.63
CA ASP A 139 -3.79 -18.03 -2.56
C ASP A 139 -5.12 -18.48 -1.92
N THR A 140 -5.26 -18.30 -0.61
CA THR A 140 -6.39 -18.80 0.17
C THR A 140 -7.29 -17.69 0.68
N TYR A 141 -6.71 -16.56 1.06
CA TYR A 141 -7.42 -15.47 1.72
C TYR A 141 -7.40 -14.20 0.91
N ASP A 142 -8.49 -13.44 0.97
CA ASP A 142 -8.64 -12.17 0.28
C ASP A 142 -7.73 -11.08 0.87
N LYS A 143 -7.42 -10.10 0.05
CA LYS A 143 -6.54 -8.96 0.35
C LYS A 143 -6.93 -8.23 1.63
N TRP A 144 -8.22 -8.01 1.85
CA TRP A 144 -8.72 -7.32 3.04
C TRP A 144 -8.29 -8.02 4.34
N PHE A 145 -8.25 -9.35 4.33
CA PHE A 145 -7.98 -10.17 5.51
C PHE A 145 -6.50 -10.11 5.92
N TYR A 146 -5.60 -10.44 5.00
CA TYR A 146 -4.17 -10.42 5.34
C TYR A 146 -3.63 -9.00 5.51
N TYR A 147 -4.19 -7.98 4.81
CA TYR A 147 -3.85 -6.59 5.07
C TYR A 147 -4.25 -6.16 6.49
N ALA A 148 -5.51 -6.38 6.87
CA ALA A 148 -6.01 -5.98 8.18
C ALA A 148 -5.22 -6.60 9.33
N TRP A 149 -4.92 -7.90 9.27
CA TRP A 149 -4.13 -8.58 10.27
C TRP A 149 -2.67 -8.13 10.30
N THR A 150 -2.03 -7.94 9.15
CA THR A 150 -0.66 -7.41 9.10
C THR A 150 -0.59 -6.01 9.70
N ASN A 151 -1.56 -5.16 9.37
CA ASN A 151 -1.66 -3.80 9.91
C ASN A 151 -1.96 -3.79 11.41
N HIS A 152 -2.79 -4.72 11.91
CA HIS A 152 -3.06 -4.87 13.35
C HIS A 152 -1.78 -5.13 14.14
N HIS A 153 -0.90 -6.01 13.65
CA HIS A 153 0.35 -6.33 14.33
C HIS A 153 1.46 -5.27 14.16
N LEU A 154 1.27 -4.27 13.30
CA LEU A 154 2.30 -3.29 12.97
C LEU A 154 2.88 -2.59 14.20
N GLN A 155 2.04 -2.13 15.14
CA GLN A 155 2.51 -1.41 16.33
C GLN A 155 3.37 -2.31 17.24
N LYS A 156 3.02 -3.58 17.37
CA LYS A 156 3.83 -4.57 18.09
C LYS A 156 5.19 -4.76 17.39
N PHE A 157 5.20 -4.84 16.07
CA PHE A 157 6.45 -4.96 15.31
C PHE A 157 7.33 -3.71 15.41
N VAL A 158 6.74 -2.53 15.44
CA VAL A 158 7.45 -1.26 15.67
C VAL A 158 8.13 -1.27 17.05
N ALA A 159 7.43 -1.73 18.10
CA ALA A 159 8.00 -1.84 19.44
C ALA A 159 9.17 -2.84 19.47
N ILE A 160 9.01 -4.04 18.87
CA ILE A 160 10.08 -5.05 18.79
C ILE A 160 11.30 -4.50 18.03
N ALA A 161 11.09 -3.80 16.92
CA ALA A 161 12.18 -3.22 16.13
C ALA A 161 12.92 -2.12 16.91
N ALA A 162 12.21 -1.33 17.70
CA ALA A 162 12.81 -0.30 18.57
C ALA A 162 13.69 -0.90 19.66
N ASP A 163 13.28 -2.00 20.28
CA ASP A 163 14.05 -2.70 21.33
C ASP A 163 15.32 -3.38 20.79
N MET A 164 15.33 -3.75 19.49
CA MET A 164 16.49 -4.37 18.83
C MET A 164 17.52 -3.36 18.31
N ALA A 165 17.43 -2.08 18.67
CA ALA A 165 18.20 -0.99 18.07
C ALA A 165 19.71 -1.08 18.32
N THR A 166 20.41 -1.75 17.41
CA THR A 166 21.87 -1.56 17.27
C THR A 166 22.29 -0.82 16.00
N THR A 167 21.48 -0.74 14.92
CA THR A 167 21.79 0.15 13.77
C THR A 167 20.64 0.36 12.77
N MET A 168 19.78 -0.60 12.53
CA MET A 168 18.52 -0.49 11.79
C MET A 168 17.54 -1.48 12.41
N GLY A 169 16.56 -0.99 13.15
CA GLY A 169 15.52 -1.84 13.71
C GLY A 169 14.86 -2.64 12.58
N HIS A 170 14.82 -3.96 12.72
CA HIS A 170 14.16 -4.84 11.77
C HIS A 170 13.46 -5.97 12.53
N ILE A 171 12.38 -6.48 11.98
CA ILE A 171 11.72 -7.67 12.52
C ILE A 171 12.23 -8.92 11.83
N LYS A 172 12.38 -9.98 12.60
CA LYS A 172 12.69 -11.30 12.05
C LYS A 172 11.42 -11.97 11.51
N ARG A 173 11.57 -12.82 10.50
CA ARG A 173 10.43 -13.60 9.95
C ARG A 173 9.73 -14.46 11.03
N GLU A 174 10.46 -14.85 12.07
CA GLU A 174 9.91 -15.55 13.23
C GLU A 174 8.81 -14.75 13.96
N GLU A 175 8.88 -13.44 13.99
CA GLU A 175 7.84 -12.61 14.62
C GLU A 175 6.51 -12.67 13.87
N LEU A 176 6.54 -12.88 12.54
CA LEU A 176 5.34 -13.11 11.74
C LEU A 176 4.66 -14.44 12.10
N SER A 177 5.44 -15.48 12.44
CA SER A 177 4.89 -16.78 12.85
C SER A 177 4.29 -16.75 14.26
N LYS A 178 4.72 -15.80 15.11
CA LYS A 178 4.18 -15.60 16.47
C LYS A 178 3.02 -14.61 16.52
N ALA A 179 2.74 -13.94 15.40
CA ALA A 179 1.66 -12.97 15.30
C ALA A 179 0.33 -13.71 15.10
N VAL A 180 -0.45 -13.83 16.16
CA VAL A 180 -1.69 -14.59 16.20
C VAL A 180 -2.75 -13.96 15.31
N VAL A 181 -3.44 -14.78 14.54
CA VAL A 181 -4.55 -14.43 13.65
C VAL A 181 -5.73 -15.33 13.97
N LEU A 182 -6.91 -14.78 14.07
CA LEU A 182 -8.16 -15.54 14.17
C LEU A 182 -8.77 -15.67 12.77
N ILE A 183 -8.92 -16.89 12.30
CA ILE A 183 -9.58 -17.22 11.04
C ILE A 183 -11.05 -17.51 11.36
N PRO A 184 -12.00 -16.70 10.86
CA PRO A 184 -13.41 -16.89 11.13
C PRO A 184 -13.98 -18.13 10.45
N SER A 185 -15.19 -18.53 10.85
CA SER A 185 -16.02 -19.45 10.07
C SER A 185 -16.25 -18.88 8.67
N GLN A 186 -16.56 -19.71 7.66
CA GLN A 186 -16.76 -19.22 6.30
C GLN A 186 -17.88 -18.18 6.23
N SER A 187 -18.98 -18.38 6.96
CA SER A 187 -20.10 -17.41 7.00
C SER A 187 -19.70 -16.07 7.60
N ASP A 188 -18.88 -16.06 8.66
CA ASP A 188 -18.37 -14.82 9.25
C ASP A 188 -17.31 -14.16 8.36
N TYR A 189 -16.45 -14.98 7.73
CA TYR A 189 -15.47 -14.49 6.77
C TYR A 189 -16.13 -13.72 5.63
N ASP A 190 -17.18 -14.30 5.03
CA ASP A 190 -17.93 -13.67 3.93
C ASP A 190 -18.67 -12.41 4.40
N ARG A 191 -19.29 -12.46 5.58
CA ARG A 191 -20.00 -11.32 6.18
C ARG A 191 -19.03 -10.17 6.49
N ILE A 192 -17.93 -10.44 7.16
CA ILE A 192 -16.92 -9.43 7.55
C ILE A 192 -16.22 -8.91 6.30
N GLY A 193 -15.89 -9.79 5.35
CA GLY A 193 -15.32 -9.42 4.07
C GLY A 193 -16.21 -8.46 3.27
N GLY A 194 -17.54 -8.71 3.29
CA GLY A 194 -18.53 -7.82 2.69
C GLY A 194 -18.54 -6.40 3.29
N LEU A 195 -18.06 -6.23 4.53
CA LEU A 195 -17.92 -4.90 5.17
C LEU A 195 -16.56 -4.27 4.90
N LEU A 196 -15.48 -5.03 4.98
CA LEU A 196 -14.11 -4.50 4.93
C LEU A 196 -13.55 -4.34 3.51
N ALA A 197 -13.78 -5.32 2.63
CA ALA A 197 -13.22 -5.30 1.28
C ALA A 197 -13.63 -4.04 0.48
N PRO A 198 -14.91 -3.62 0.45
CA PRO A 198 -15.31 -2.42 -0.28
C PRO A 198 -14.62 -1.13 0.21
N LEU A 199 -14.33 -1.03 1.51
CA LEU A 199 -13.64 0.14 2.07
C LEU A 199 -12.20 0.22 1.57
N TYR A 200 -11.47 -0.89 1.61
CA TYR A 200 -10.10 -0.94 1.10
C TYR A 200 -10.02 -0.78 -0.41
N ASP A 201 -10.94 -1.40 -1.15
CA ASP A 201 -11.00 -1.26 -2.62
C ASP A 201 -11.26 0.20 -3.02
N LEU A 202 -12.12 0.90 -2.29
CA LEU A 202 -12.39 2.32 -2.53
C LEU A 202 -11.15 3.19 -2.23
N VAL A 203 -10.40 2.88 -1.16
CA VAL A 203 -9.12 3.57 -0.85
C VAL A 203 -8.12 3.38 -1.99
N ILE A 204 -7.98 2.15 -2.50
CA ILE A 204 -7.09 1.82 -3.62
C ILE A 204 -7.52 2.57 -4.88
N ALA A 205 -8.82 2.50 -5.23
CA ALA A 205 -9.37 3.16 -6.42
C ALA A 205 -9.14 4.69 -6.36
N ASN A 206 -9.47 5.33 -5.24
CA ASN A 206 -9.26 6.76 -5.04
C ASN A 206 -7.78 7.17 -5.18
N ARG A 207 -6.86 6.38 -4.63
CA ARG A 207 -5.42 6.67 -4.73
C ARG A 207 -4.92 6.57 -6.18
N ILE A 208 -5.36 5.55 -6.91
CA ILE A 208 -5.02 5.35 -8.34
C ILE A 208 -5.58 6.50 -9.18
N GLU A 209 -6.84 6.88 -8.95
CA GLU A 209 -7.48 7.99 -9.66
C GLU A 209 -6.76 9.31 -9.37
N ASN A 210 -6.46 9.61 -8.11
CA ASN A 210 -5.69 10.80 -7.73
C ASN A 210 -4.34 10.89 -8.44
N ARG A 211 -3.61 9.77 -8.55
CA ARG A 211 -2.35 9.73 -9.28
C ARG A 211 -2.55 10.05 -10.76
N LYS A 212 -3.58 9.48 -11.41
CA LYS A 212 -3.90 9.74 -12.82
C LYS A 212 -4.28 11.20 -13.03
N LEU A 213 -5.12 11.76 -12.17
CA LEU A 213 -5.53 13.17 -12.24
C LEU A 213 -4.36 14.12 -12.00
N ALA A 214 -3.44 13.79 -11.08
CA ALA A 214 -2.23 14.57 -10.86
C ALA A 214 -1.32 14.56 -12.09
N ALA A 215 -1.09 13.40 -12.70
CA ALA A 215 -0.30 13.29 -13.92
C ALA A 215 -0.91 14.09 -15.08
N LEU A 216 -2.24 13.99 -15.28
CA LEU A 216 -2.96 14.75 -16.30
C LEU A 216 -2.87 16.27 -16.06
N ARG A 217 -3.03 16.71 -14.82
CA ARG A 217 -2.85 18.12 -14.45
C ARG A 217 -1.44 18.60 -14.79
N ASP A 218 -0.42 17.85 -14.42
CA ASP A 218 0.99 18.24 -14.62
C ASP A 218 1.37 18.25 -16.10
N GLU A 219 0.71 17.46 -16.94
CA GLU A 219 0.82 17.47 -18.39
C GLU A 219 0.10 18.67 -19.02
N LEU A 220 -1.12 18.96 -18.59
CA LEU A 220 -1.95 20.01 -19.20
C LEU A 220 -1.59 21.42 -18.73
N LEU A 221 -1.16 21.59 -17.48
CA LEU A 221 -0.93 22.90 -16.89
C LEU A 221 0.10 23.75 -17.67
N PRO A 222 1.26 23.21 -18.12
CA PRO A 222 2.21 23.96 -18.95
C PRO A 222 1.62 24.37 -20.31
N GLN A 223 0.78 23.52 -20.92
CA GLN A 223 0.14 23.80 -22.22
C GLN A 223 -0.90 24.91 -22.11
N LEU A 224 -1.67 24.92 -21.02
CA LEU A 224 -2.61 25.99 -20.68
C LEU A 224 -1.89 27.32 -20.41
N MET A 225 -0.78 27.26 -19.65
CA MET A 225 0.00 28.46 -19.31
C MET A 225 0.73 29.08 -20.51
N SER A 226 1.12 28.27 -21.49
CA SER A 226 1.77 28.72 -22.71
C SER A 226 0.79 29.16 -23.81
N GLY A 227 -0.52 28.97 -23.62
CA GLY A 227 -1.55 29.25 -24.62
C GLY A 227 -1.57 28.26 -25.78
N GLN A 228 -0.89 27.11 -25.66
CA GLN A 228 -0.95 26.02 -26.64
C GLN A 228 -2.30 25.31 -26.62
N LEU A 229 -2.94 25.29 -25.45
CA LEU A 229 -4.28 24.76 -25.26
C LEU A 229 -5.23 25.95 -25.02
N ASP A 230 -6.18 26.15 -25.94
CA ASP A 230 -7.24 27.15 -25.81
C ASP A 230 -8.47 26.51 -25.15
N VAL A 231 -8.94 27.07 -24.06
CA VAL A 231 -10.12 26.63 -23.30
C VAL A 231 -11.23 27.66 -23.30
N SER A 232 -11.17 28.66 -24.21
CA SER A 232 -12.16 29.74 -24.28
C SER A 232 -13.57 29.27 -24.63
N GLU A 233 -13.70 28.08 -25.23
CA GLU A 233 -14.99 27.47 -25.61
C GLU A 233 -15.44 26.36 -24.64
N VAL A 234 -14.74 26.11 -23.54
CA VAL A 234 -15.14 25.11 -22.54
C VAL A 234 -16.11 25.75 -21.55
N ASP A 235 -17.36 25.32 -21.57
CA ASP A 235 -18.36 25.67 -20.55
C ASP A 235 -17.94 25.00 -19.21
N LEU A 236 -17.72 25.81 -18.17
CA LEU A 236 -17.33 25.43 -16.80
C LEU A 236 -18.52 25.36 -15.87
#